data_e66f8f841dad33c0fc3415c48abf4660
#
_entry.id   e66f8f841dad33c0fc3415c48abf4660
#
_cell.length_a   1.000
_cell.length_b   1.000
_cell.length_c   1.000
_cell.angle_alpha   90.00
_cell.angle_beta   90.00
_cell.angle_gamma   90.00
#
_symmetry.space_group_name_H-M   'P 1'
#
loop_
_entity.id
_entity.type
_entity.pdbx_description
1 polymer ?
#
loop_
_entity_poly.entity_id
_entity_poly.type
_entity_poly.pdbx_seq_one_letter_code
_entity_poly.pdbx_strand_id
1 'polypeptide(L)'
;MVSSPGAVVVAVTDPEGAFALCRAIRKGDIPALAGAYARLIEASDGGVLGLFTAIRRMRAVYGRIADRLARTGLPLYAQHVDPIDTGTLTDIFRDDPRASLLGTDALRDGVDVPGRSLRCVVMESVPWPRPTILHRARRAAAAEQDGGAKRYDDRIIRARLAQAFGRLIRTREDSGHFVVLSPAFPTRLLSAFPEGTPVTRLTLEEALQRVANGVVSPEHSPAEKQPQ
;
A
#
# COMPACT_ATOMS: atom_id res chain seq x y z
N MET A 1 20.55 12.76 5.71
CA MET A 1 19.57 11.77 6.18
C MET A 1 18.22 12.46 6.26
N VAL A 2 17.27 12.04 5.44
CA VAL A 2 15.94 12.66 5.42
C VAL A 2 15.04 11.75 6.26
N SER A 3 14.84 12.11 7.51
CA SER A 3 13.73 11.58 8.31
C SER A 3 12.45 12.02 7.62
N SER A 4 11.60 11.09 7.19
CA SER A 4 10.28 11.41 6.64
C SER A 4 9.28 11.43 7.81
N PRO A 5 9.01 12.59 8.43
CA PRO A 5 8.16 12.65 9.62
C PRO A 5 6.68 12.38 9.35
N GLY A 6 6.30 12.26 8.08
CA GLY A 6 4.90 12.18 7.66
C GLY A 6 4.39 10.81 7.21
N ALA A 7 5.20 9.75 7.17
CA ALA A 7 4.74 8.45 6.70
C ALA A 7 4.78 7.37 7.77
N VAL A 8 3.73 6.56 7.82
CA VAL A 8 3.67 5.37 8.68
C VAL A 8 3.42 4.14 7.83
N VAL A 9 4.29 3.13 7.96
CA VAL A 9 4.08 1.81 7.37
C VAL A 9 3.26 0.96 8.34
N VAL A 10 2.13 0.48 7.86
CA VAL A 10 1.22 -0.39 8.61
C VAL A 10 1.23 -1.78 7.98
N ALA A 11 1.82 -2.75 8.65
CA ALA A 11 1.63 -4.15 8.30
C ALA A 11 0.36 -4.65 9.00
N VAL A 12 -0.69 -4.93 8.25
CA VAL A 12 -1.91 -5.52 8.81
C VAL A 12 -1.62 -6.97 9.10
N THR A 13 -1.44 -7.25 10.38
CA THR A 13 -1.24 -8.59 10.93
C THR A 13 -2.27 -8.79 12.03
N ASP A 14 -2.58 -10.03 12.33
CA ASP A 14 -3.42 -10.35 13.47
C ASP A 14 -2.53 -10.96 14.56
N PRO A 15 -2.22 -10.24 15.64
CA PRO A 15 -1.27 -10.68 16.65
C PRO A 15 -1.78 -11.84 17.51
N GLU A 16 -3.09 -12.05 17.63
CA GLU A 16 -3.68 -13.01 18.58
C GLU A 16 -4.20 -14.31 17.92
N GLY A 17 -3.63 -14.71 16.81
CA GLY A 17 -3.92 -16.03 16.21
C GLY A 17 -5.11 -16.07 15.26
N ALA A 18 -5.83 -14.98 15.12
CA ALA A 18 -6.85 -14.86 14.09
C ALA A 18 -6.26 -14.35 12.76
N PHE A 19 -5.15 -14.86 12.29
CA PHE A 19 -4.68 -14.62 10.90
C PHE A 19 -5.79 -14.85 9.85
N ALA A 20 -7.05 -14.79 10.30
CA ALA A 20 -8.20 -15.11 9.51
C ALA A 20 -8.25 -14.26 8.26
N LEU A 21 -8.20 -12.92 8.38
CA LEU A 21 -8.28 -12.02 7.23
C LEU A 21 -7.10 -12.20 6.29
N CYS A 22 -5.89 -12.04 6.77
CA CYS A 22 -4.70 -12.14 5.93
C CYS A 22 -4.48 -13.55 5.39
N ARG A 23 -4.89 -14.58 6.14
CA ARG A 23 -4.88 -15.98 5.68
C ARG A 23 -5.93 -16.21 4.61
N ALA A 24 -7.14 -15.66 4.76
CA ALA A 24 -8.20 -15.70 3.77
C ALA A 24 -7.75 -15.00 2.48
N ILE A 25 -7.22 -13.78 2.58
CA ILE A 25 -6.65 -13.02 1.45
C ILE A 25 -5.58 -13.85 0.72
N ARG A 26 -4.66 -14.46 1.47
CA ARG A 26 -3.61 -15.32 0.89
C ARG A 26 -4.17 -16.56 0.20
N LYS A 27 -5.25 -17.14 0.71
CA LYS A 27 -5.96 -18.27 0.09
C LYS A 27 -6.82 -17.85 -1.10
N GLY A 28 -6.92 -16.55 -1.40
CA GLY A 28 -7.66 -16.05 -2.55
C GLY A 28 -9.10 -15.65 -2.24
N ASP A 29 -9.44 -15.44 -0.97
CA ASP A 29 -10.76 -14.95 -0.54
C ASP A 29 -10.95 -13.50 -1.01
N ILE A 30 -11.66 -13.35 -2.13
CA ILE A 30 -11.93 -12.06 -2.74
C ILE A 30 -12.91 -11.22 -1.90
N PRO A 31 -14.00 -11.78 -1.34
CA PRO A 31 -14.85 -11.04 -0.40
C PRO A 31 -14.09 -10.40 0.76
N ALA A 32 -13.21 -11.15 1.44
CA ALA A 32 -12.40 -10.65 2.54
C ALA A 32 -11.45 -9.52 2.09
N LEU A 33 -10.80 -9.69 0.95
CA LEU A 33 -9.92 -8.66 0.36
C LEU A 33 -10.70 -7.41 -0.03
N ALA A 34 -11.85 -7.56 -0.68
CA ALA A 34 -12.72 -6.46 -1.08
C ALA A 34 -13.23 -5.68 0.13
N GLY A 35 -13.65 -6.37 1.18
CA GLY A 35 -14.06 -5.76 2.44
C GLY A 35 -12.95 -4.94 3.09
N ALA A 36 -11.71 -5.43 3.10
CA ALA A 36 -10.56 -4.69 3.62
C ALA A 36 -10.28 -3.42 2.80
N TYR A 37 -10.28 -3.51 1.46
CA TYR A 37 -10.09 -2.35 0.59
C TYR A 37 -11.18 -1.31 0.74
N ALA A 38 -12.48 -1.71 0.74
CA ALA A 38 -13.57 -0.78 0.92
C ALA A 38 -13.45 0.01 2.21
N ARG A 39 -13.20 -0.68 3.32
CA ARG A 39 -13.05 -0.06 4.64
C ARG A 39 -11.83 0.87 4.73
N LEU A 40 -10.71 0.52 4.10
CA LEU A 40 -9.52 1.38 4.05
C LEU A 40 -9.79 2.65 3.21
N ILE A 41 -10.51 2.53 2.09
CA ILE A 41 -10.90 3.67 1.26
C ILE A 41 -11.87 4.57 2.03
N GLU A 42 -12.85 4.01 2.72
CA GLU A 42 -13.79 4.76 3.56
C GLU A 42 -13.08 5.46 4.73
N ALA A 43 -12.17 4.76 5.42
CA ALA A 43 -11.40 5.32 6.53
C ALA A 43 -10.45 6.45 6.11
N SER A 44 -9.93 6.40 4.87
CA SER A 44 -9.08 7.44 4.29
C SER A 44 -9.86 8.59 3.65
N ASP A 45 -11.20 8.53 3.61
CA ASP A 45 -12.08 9.42 2.82
C ASP A 45 -11.62 9.52 1.35
N GLY A 46 -11.28 8.39 0.72
CA GLY A 46 -10.68 8.30 -0.60
C GLY A 46 -9.16 8.50 -0.58
N GLY A 47 -8.58 8.91 -1.72
CA GLY A 47 -7.14 9.15 -1.86
C GLY A 47 -6.29 7.89 -1.69
N VAL A 48 -6.82 6.73 -2.09
CA VAL A 48 -6.15 5.44 -1.95
C VAL A 48 -5.61 4.95 -3.30
N LEU A 49 -4.34 4.61 -3.35
CA LEU A 49 -3.74 3.84 -4.43
C LEU A 49 -3.65 2.37 -4.00
N GLY A 50 -4.48 1.52 -4.59
CA GLY A 50 -4.48 0.08 -4.34
C GLY A 50 -3.63 -0.68 -5.34
N LEU A 51 -2.58 -1.37 -4.87
CA LEU A 51 -1.64 -2.10 -5.70
C LEU A 51 -1.85 -3.62 -5.59
N PHE A 52 -2.08 -4.24 -6.73
CA PHE A 52 -2.37 -5.65 -6.86
C PHE A 52 -1.27 -6.41 -7.61
N THR A 53 -1.09 -7.66 -7.24
CA THR A 53 -0.14 -8.57 -7.93
C THR A 53 -0.76 -9.24 -9.15
N ALA A 54 -2.10 -9.19 -9.31
CA ALA A 54 -2.82 -9.82 -10.43
C ALA A 54 -4.06 -9.02 -10.84
N ILE A 55 -4.18 -8.73 -12.14
CA ILE A 55 -5.32 -8.03 -12.75
C ILE A 55 -6.66 -8.71 -12.38
N ARG A 56 -6.71 -10.05 -12.40
CA ARG A 56 -7.94 -10.79 -12.05
C ARG A 56 -8.43 -10.50 -10.63
N ARG A 57 -7.52 -10.40 -9.67
CA ARG A 57 -7.87 -10.10 -8.28
C ARG A 57 -8.36 -8.65 -8.14
N MET A 58 -7.66 -7.72 -8.77
CA MET A 58 -8.04 -6.31 -8.82
C MET A 58 -9.45 -6.13 -9.40
N ARG A 59 -9.72 -6.73 -10.58
CA ARG A 59 -11.06 -6.69 -11.22
C ARG A 59 -12.15 -7.26 -10.30
N ALA A 60 -11.86 -8.38 -9.63
CA ALA A 60 -12.81 -9.03 -8.73
C ALA A 60 -13.09 -8.20 -7.46
N VAL A 61 -12.11 -7.46 -6.96
CA VAL A 61 -12.29 -6.51 -5.85
C VAL A 61 -13.10 -5.30 -6.34
N TYR A 62 -12.67 -4.67 -7.44
CA TYR A 62 -13.37 -3.52 -8.03
C TYR A 62 -14.87 -3.78 -8.20
N GLY A 63 -15.24 -4.87 -8.88
CA GLY A 63 -16.64 -5.20 -9.15
C GLY A 63 -17.51 -5.46 -7.90
N ARG A 64 -16.88 -5.62 -6.72
CA ARG A 64 -17.59 -5.79 -5.46
C ARG A 64 -17.81 -4.49 -4.68
N ILE A 65 -16.93 -3.51 -4.87
CA ILE A 65 -16.93 -2.34 -3.99
C ILE A 65 -17.17 -1.03 -4.72
N ALA A 66 -17.01 -0.96 -6.05
CA ALA A 66 -17.11 0.29 -6.81
C ALA A 66 -18.47 0.98 -6.62
N ASP A 67 -19.59 0.25 -6.81
CA ASP A 67 -20.92 0.80 -6.66
C ASP A 67 -21.23 1.25 -5.21
N ARG A 68 -20.71 0.51 -4.23
CA ARG A 68 -20.86 0.88 -2.81
C ARG A 68 -20.16 2.19 -2.53
N LEU A 69 -18.91 2.32 -2.95
CA LEU A 69 -18.08 3.51 -2.73
C LEU A 69 -18.63 4.73 -3.49
N ALA A 70 -19.09 4.54 -4.72
CA ALA A 70 -19.72 5.60 -5.51
C ALA A 70 -20.95 6.19 -4.80
N ARG A 71 -21.80 5.35 -4.16
CA ARG A 71 -22.96 5.81 -3.39
C ARG A 71 -22.59 6.65 -2.16
N THR A 72 -21.39 6.51 -1.64
CA THR A 72 -20.85 7.33 -0.53
C THR A 72 -20.03 8.53 -1.00
N GLY A 73 -20.01 8.77 -2.32
CA GLY A 73 -19.25 9.87 -2.93
C GLY A 73 -17.74 9.63 -2.92
N LEU A 74 -17.32 8.37 -2.93
CA LEU A 74 -15.91 7.94 -3.03
C LEU A 74 -15.70 7.22 -4.36
N PRO A 75 -15.42 7.95 -5.46
CA PRO A 75 -15.25 7.32 -6.77
C PRO A 75 -14.03 6.38 -6.76
N LEU A 76 -14.22 5.22 -7.36
CA LEU A 76 -13.18 4.21 -7.50
C LEU A 76 -12.93 3.93 -8.98
N TYR A 77 -11.68 4.07 -9.39
CA TYR A 77 -11.22 3.74 -10.73
C TYR A 77 -10.27 2.55 -10.70
N ALA A 78 -10.18 1.82 -11.82
CA ALA A 78 -9.31 0.66 -11.89
C ALA A 78 -8.67 0.51 -13.27
N GLN A 79 -7.34 0.38 -13.29
CA GLN A 79 -6.57 0.05 -14.48
C GLN A 79 -7.08 -1.25 -15.12
N HIS A 80 -7.18 -1.31 -16.43
CA HIS A 80 -7.66 -2.47 -17.19
C HIS A 80 -9.15 -2.85 -16.95
N VAL A 81 -9.90 -2.01 -16.26
CA VAL A 81 -11.36 -2.17 -16.05
C VAL A 81 -12.07 -1.01 -16.71
N ASP A 82 -11.76 0.21 -16.29
CA ASP A 82 -12.28 1.40 -16.93
C ASP A 82 -11.65 1.56 -18.32
N PRO A 83 -12.43 1.90 -19.35
CA PRO A 83 -11.94 2.04 -20.73
C PRO A 83 -11.21 3.39 -20.92
N ILE A 84 -10.29 3.68 -20.03
CA ILE A 84 -9.54 4.93 -19.93
C ILE A 84 -8.04 4.56 -19.87
N ASP A 85 -7.20 5.31 -20.55
CA ASP A 85 -5.76 5.09 -20.50
C ASP A 85 -5.19 5.44 -19.11
N THR A 86 -4.02 4.88 -18.80
CA THR A 86 -3.41 5.02 -17.47
C THR A 86 -3.03 6.47 -17.14
N GLY A 87 -2.69 7.28 -18.12
CA GLY A 87 -2.36 8.69 -17.92
C GLY A 87 -3.58 9.47 -17.46
N THR A 88 -4.70 9.35 -18.21
CA THR A 88 -5.98 9.98 -17.86
C THR A 88 -6.51 9.50 -16.51
N LEU A 89 -6.40 8.19 -16.18
CA LEU A 89 -6.76 7.69 -14.85
C LEU A 89 -5.93 8.34 -13.74
N THR A 90 -4.65 8.58 -14.00
CA THR A 90 -3.76 9.26 -13.06
C THR A 90 -4.15 10.73 -12.89
N ASP A 91 -4.54 11.41 -13.97
CA ASP A 91 -4.98 12.81 -13.93
C ASP A 91 -6.28 12.95 -13.15
N ILE A 92 -7.28 12.08 -13.40
CA ILE A 92 -8.53 12.03 -12.62
C ILE A 92 -8.23 11.84 -11.13
N PHE A 93 -7.35 10.88 -10.80
CA PHE A 93 -6.96 10.63 -9.41
C PHE A 93 -6.20 11.79 -8.76
N ARG A 94 -5.46 12.56 -9.55
CA ARG A 94 -4.76 13.76 -9.08
C ARG A 94 -5.73 14.91 -8.78
N ASP A 95 -6.74 15.07 -9.62
CA ASP A 95 -7.64 16.23 -9.59
C ASP A 95 -8.79 16.05 -8.58
N ASP A 96 -9.17 14.80 -8.28
CA ASP A 96 -10.20 14.49 -7.28
C ASP A 96 -9.58 13.84 -6.03
N PRO A 97 -9.46 14.58 -4.91
CA PRO A 97 -8.88 14.06 -3.67
C PRO A 97 -9.73 12.96 -3.01
N ARG A 98 -10.98 12.78 -3.41
CA ARG A 98 -11.84 11.68 -2.92
C ARG A 98 -11.82 10.46 -3.83
N ALA A 99 -11.26 10.56 -5.02
CA ALA A 99 -11.07 9.42 -5.90
C ALA A 99 -10.06 8.43 -5.30
N SER A 100 -10.22 7.16 -5.65
CA SER A 100 -9.24 6.09 -5.39
C SER A 100 -8.94 5.33 -6.67
N LEU A 101 -7.73 4.80 -6.79
CA LEU A 101 -7.26 4.13 -7.99
C LEU A 101 -6.71 2.75 -7.66
N LEU A 102 -7.22 1.72 -8.36
CA LEU A 102 -6.67 0.37 -8.28
C LEU A 102 -5.81 0.06 -9.51
N GLY A 103 -4.68 -0.57 -9.29
CA GLY A 103 -3.81 -0.98 -10.38
C GLY A 103 -2.82 -2.07 -10.03
N THR A 104 -1.97 -2.36 -10.99
CA THR A 104 -0.90 -3.35 -10.87
C THR A 104 0.48 -2.69 -10.92
N ASP A 105 1.51 -3.49 -11.12
CA ASP A 105 2.90 -3.03 -11.19
C ASP A 105 3.13 -1.85 -12.15
N ALA A 106 2.33 -1.73 -13.23
CA ALA A 106 2.45 -0.61 -14.17
C ALA A 106 2.09 0.75 -13.55
N LEU A 107 1.09 0.78 -12.65
CA LEU A 107 0.78 2.00 -11.89
C LEU A 107 1.85 2.34 -10.86
N ARG A 108 2.49 1.33 -10.28
CA ARG A 108 3.62 1.57 -9.38
C ARG A 108 4.73 2.38 -10.06
N ASP A 109 4.96 2.14 -11.35
CA ASP A 109 6.06 2.77 -12.09
C ASP A 109 5.67 4.13 -12.72
N GLY A 110 4.37 4.41 -12.95
CA GLY A 110 3.88 5.53 -13.75
C GLY A 110 3.00 6.58 -13.06
N VAL A 111 2.54 6.36 -11.83
CA VAL A 111 1.63 7.32 -11.15
C VAL A 111 2.41 8.47 -10.55
N ASP A 112 2.12 9.68 -11.00
CA ASP A 112 2.63 10.94 -10.45
C ASP A 112 1.48 11.77 -9.86
N VAL A 113 1.15 11.53 -8.59
CA VAL A 113 0.07 12.19 -7.88
C VAL A 113 0.62 12.84 -6.60
N PRO A 114 0.54 14.17 -6.47
CA PRO A 114 1.05 14.89 -5.31
C PRO A 114 0.19 14.70 -4.06
N GLY A 115 0.80 14.89 -2.91
CA GLY A 115 0.38 14.58 -1.55
C GLY A 115 -1.09 14.70 -1.14
N ARG A 116 -1.84 15.70 -1.63
CA ARG A 116 -3.24 15.89 -1.22
C ARG A 116 -4.18 14.79 -1.72
N SER A 117 -3.93 14.28 -2.91
CA SER A 117 -4.80 13.28 -3.57
C SER A 117 -4.36 11.85 -3.27
N LEU A 118 -3.12 11.63 -2.82
CA LEU A 118 -2.63 10.32 -2.41
C LEU A 118 -2.30 10.30 -0.92
N ARG A 119 -3.21 9.81 -0.11
CA ARG A 119 -3.08 9.71 1.36
C ARG A 119 -2.79 8.32 1.87
N CYS A 120 -3.10 7.30 1.06
CA CYS A 120 -2.88 5.92 1.46
C CYS A 120 -2.48 5.06 0.26
N VAL A 121 -1.41 4.28 0.41
CA VAL A 121 -1.06 3.21 -0.52
C VAL A 121 -1.38 1.89 0.14
N VAL A 122 -2.15 1.04 -0.53
CA VAL A 122 -2.53 -0.29 -0.03
C VAL A 122 -2.00 -1.36 -0.94
N MET A 123 -1.15 -2.23 -0.42
CA MET A 123 -0.70 -3.43 -1.12
C MET A 123 -1.47 -4.66 -0.65
N GLU A 124 -2.05 -5.42 -1.58
CA GLU A 124 -2.79 -6.66 -1.25
C GLU A 124 -1.93 -7.72 -0.57
N SER A 125 -0.63 -7.68 -0.80
CA SER A 125 0.36 -8.59 -0.23
C SER A 125 1.77 -8.09 -0.47
N VAL A 126 2.76 -8.71 0.15
CA VAL A 126 4.18 -8.51 -0.21
C VAL A 126 4.37 -8.89 -1.69
N PRO A 127 5.02 -8.03 -2.51
CA PRO A 127 5.13 -8.22 -3.96
C PRO A 127 6.21 -9.24 -4.34
N TRP A 128 5.98 -10.51 -4.00
CA TRP A 128 6.89 -11.60 -4.32
C TRP A 128 7.10 -11.73 -5.85
N PRO A 129 8.33 -11.99 -6.32
CA PRO A 129 8.57 -12.21 -7.73
C PRO A 129 7.79 -13.43 -8.25
N ARG A 130 7.21 -13.28 -9.42
CA ARG A 130 6.59 -14.44 -10.09
C ARG A 130 7.68 -15.38 -10.61
N PRO A 131 7.54 -16.71 -10.45
CA PRO A 131 8.54 -17.69 -10.88
C PRO A 131 8.52 -17.91 -12.40
N THR A 132 8.76 -16.84 -13.18
CA THR A 132 8.95 -16.94 -14.64
C THR A 132 10.24 -17.69 -14.97
N ILE A 133 10.38 -18.15 -16.21
CA ILE A 133 11.61 -18.83 -16.68
C ILE A 133 12.82 -17.92 -16.44
N LEU A 134 12.72 -16.65 -16.83
CA LEU A 134 13.78 -15.66 -16.65
C LEU A 134 14.12 -15.43 -15.18
N HIS A 135 13.10 -15.30 -14.32
CA HIS A 135 13.32 -15.13 -12.89
C HIS A 135 14.04 -16.35 -12.28
N ARG A 136 13.60 -17.57 -12.65
CA ARG A 136 14.25 -18.81 -12.20
C ARG A 136 15.71 -18.89 -12.62
N ALA A 137 16.01 -18.57 -13.89
CA ALA A 137 17.38 -18.56 -14.39
C ALA A 137 18.27 -17.55 -13.65
N ARG A 138 17.80 -16.31 -13.49
CA ARG A 138 18.53 -15.27 -12.74
C ARG A 138 18.72 -15.62 -11.26
N ARG A 139 17.70 -16.21 -10.64
CA ARG A 139 17.73 -16.67 -9.26
C ARG A 139 18.72 -17.83 -9.06
N ALA A 140 18.82 -18.75 -10.02
CA ALA A 140 19.79 -19.84 -10.03
C ALA A 140 21.21 -19.29 -10.16
N ALA A 141 21.47 -18.39 -11.10
CA ALA A 141 22.76 -17.74 -11.25
C ALA A 141 23.17 -16.95 -10.00
N ALA A 142 22.22 -16.30 -9.33
CA ALA A 142 22.48 -15.59 -8.08
C ALA A 142 22.75 -16.54 -6.89
N ALA A 143 22.32 -17.80 -6.95
CA ALA A 143 22.60 -18.78 -5.90
C ALA A 143 24.08 -19.14 -5.80
N GLU A 144 24.82 -19.02 -6.91
CA GLU A 144 26.27 -19.27 -6.99
C GLU A 144 27.11 -18.06 -6.56
N GLN A 145 26.46 -16.89 -6.41
CA GLN A 145 27.10 -15.63 -6.01
C GLN A 145 26.82 -15.32 -4.53
N ASP A 146 27.55 -14.34 -4.02
CA ASP A 146 27.46 -13.90 -2.63
C ASP A 146 26.02 -13.52 -2.23
N GLY A 147 25.48 -14.21 -1.24
CA GLY A 147 24.16 -14.00 -0.64
C GLY A 147 23.00 -14.86 -1.17
N GLY A 148 23.21 -15.62 -2.25
CA GLY A 148 22.28 -16.67 -2.70
C GLY A 148 20.92 -16.21 -3.23
N ALA A 149 20.13 -17.18 -3.65
CA ALA A 149 18.81 -17.00 -4.28
C ALA A 149 17.83 -16.16 -3.45
N LYS A 150 17.85 -16.29 -2.12
CA LYS A 150 16.97 -15.54 -1.22
C LYS A 150 17.29 -14.04 -1.21
N ARG A 151 18.56 -13.68 -1.20
CA ARG A 151 19.01 -12.27 -1.24
C ARG A 151 18.63 -11.61 -2.56
N TYR A 152 18.70 -12.38 -3.66
CA TYR A 152 18.23 -11.92 -4.97
C TYR A 152 16.73 -11.57 -4.94
N ASP A 153 15.88 -12.46 -4.42
CA ASP A 153 14.44 -12.20 -4.28
C ASP A 153 14.17 -10.99 -3.37
N ASP A 154 14.82 -10.93 -2.20
CA ASP A 154 14.66 -9.83 -1.24
C ASP A 154 15.06 -8.47 -1.85
N ARG A 155 16.08 -8.41 -2.72
CA ARG A 155 16.46 -7.19 -3.43
C ARG A 155 15.36 -6.71 -4.36
N ILE A 156 14.74 -7.62 -5.12
CA ILE A 156 13.62 -7.28 -6.01
C ILE A 156 12.43 -6.77 -5.21
N ILE A 157 12.10 -7.45 -4.11
CA ILE A 157 10.95 -7.07 -3.27
C ILE A 157 11.19 -5.70 -2.64
N ARG A 158 12.38 -5.45 -2.09
CA ARG A 158 12.73 -4.16 -1.51
C ARG A 158 12.64 -3.03 -2.54
N ALA A 159 13.13 -3.24 -3.76
CA ALA A 159 12.98 -2.25 -4.83
C ALA A 159 11.51 -1.94 -5.13
N ARG A 160 10.65 -2.96 -5.21
CA ARG A 160 9.21 -2.80 -5.44
C ARG A 160 8.51 -2.06 -4.30
N LEU A 161 8.85 -2.38 -3.05
CA LEU A 161 8.31 -1.70 -1.88
C LEU A 161 8.75 -0.24 -1.83
N ALA A 162 10.04 0.02 -2.08
CA ALA A 162 10.59 1.38 -2.11
C ALA A 162 9.93 2.23 -3.22
N GLN A 163 9.73 1.67 -4.41
CA GLN A 163 9.03 2.35 -5.50
C GLN A 163 7.59 2.69 -5.13
N ALA A 164 6.84 1.74 -4.55
CA ALA A 164 5.47 1.97 -4.12
C ALA A 164 5.40 3.01 -2.98
N PHE A 165 6.32 2.95 -2.03
CA PHE A 165 6.43 3.92 -0.94
C PHE A 165 6.78 5.32 -1.46
N GLY A 166 7.68 5.41 -2.44
CA GLY A 166 8.04 6.67 -3.09
C GLY A 166 6.89 7.32 -3.88
N ARG A 167 5.75 6.63 -4.09
CA ARG A 167 4.53 7.27 -4.62
C ARG A 167 3.81 8.06 -3.54
N LEU A 168 3.84 7.58 -2.32
CA LEU A 168 3.20 8.23 -1.18
C LEU A 168 4.00 9.44 -0.68
N ILE A 169 5.32 9.30 -0.59
CA ILE A 169 6.21 10.31 0.00
C ILE A 169 7.24 10.74 -1.06
N ARG A 170 7.14 11.97 -1.52
CA ARG A 170 8.03 12.59 -2.51
C ARG A 170 8.77 13.78 -1.96
N THR A 171 8.05 14.55 -1.13
CA THR A 171 8.56 15.74 -0.46
C THR A 171 8.55 15.55 1.05
N ARG A 172 9.14 16.48 1.77
CA ARG A 172 9.11 16.49 3.25
C ARG A 172 7.73 16.84 3.82
N GLU A 173 6.89 17.45 3.01
CA GLU A 173 5.55 17.89 3.37
C GLU A 173 4.51 16.79 3.15
N ASP A 174 4.85 15.76 2.38
CA ASP A 174 3.95 14.64 2.13
C ASP A 174 3.77 13.80 3.39
N SER A 175 2.51 13.37 3.60
CA SER A 175 2.15 12.50 4.70
C SER A 175 1.15 11.45 4.26
N GLY A 176 1.15 10.29 4.91
CA GLY A 176 0.19 9.26 4.58
C GLY A 176 0.52 7.88 5.17
N HIS A 177 -0.30 6.90 4.81
CA HIS A 177 -0.19 5.53 5.30
C HIS A 177 0.19 4.58 4.17
N PHE A 178 1.17 3.74 4.44
CA PHE A 178 1.55 2.65 3.55
C PHE A 178 1.11 1.32 4.17
N VAL A 179 0.01 0.76 3.70
CA VAL A 179 -0.63 -0.42 4.26
C VAL A 179 -0.27 -1.68 3.47
N VAL A 180 0.17 -2.73 4.14
CA VAL A 180 0.43 -4.04 3.52
C VAL A 180 -0.47 -5.09 4.17
N LEU A 181 -1.37 -5.68 3.40
CA LEU A 181 -2.27 -6.74 3.83
C LEU A 181 -1.55 -8.10 3.76
N SER A 182 -0.71 -8.39 4.75
CA SER A 182 0.08 -9.62 4.76
C SER A 182 0.18 -10.23 6.15
N PRO A 183 -0.09 -11.54 6.30
CA PRO A 183 -0.03 -12.23 7.60
C PRO A 183 1.38 -12.25 8.20
N ALA A 184 2.39 -12.08 7.37
CA ALA A 184 3.78 -12.02 7.79
C ALA A 184 4.55 -11.05 6.90
N PHE A 185 4.78 -9.85 7.39
CA PHE A 185 5.70 -8.91 6.76
C PHE A 185 7.12 -9.19 7.30
N PRO A 186 8.04 -9.72 6.48
CA PRO A 186 9.36 -10.09 6.96
C PRO A 186 10.18 -8.87 7.39
N THR A 187 10.76 -8.89 8.59
CA THR A 187 11.59 -7.79 9.13
C THR A 187 12.76 -7.43 8.22
N ARG A 188 13.34 -8.42 7.53
CA ARG A 188 14.44 -8.19 6.57
C ARG A 188 14.06 -7.32 5.37
N LEU A 189 12.77 -7.08 5.12
CA LEU A 189 12.28 -6.19 4.06
C LEU A 189 12.09 -4.75 4.54
N LEU A 190 12.21 -4.47 5.84
CA LEU A 190 12.04 -3.13 6.39
C LEU A 190 13.06 -2.13 5.84
N SER A 191 14.24 -2.59 5.45
CA SER A 191 15.25 -1.76 4.78
C SER A 191 14.83 -1.26 3.38
N ALA A 192 13.62 -1.61 2.91
CA ALA A 192 13.01 -0.99 1.73
C ALA A 192 12.52 0.44 1.99
N PHE A 193 12.27 0.78 3.25
CA PHE A 193 11.78 2.09 3.67
C PHE A 193 12.93 2.95 4.17
N PRO A 194 12.83 4.30 4.07
CA PRO A 194 13.81 5.19 4.63
C PRO A 194 14.06 4.94 6.12
N GLU A 195 15.28 5.18 6.57
CA GLU A 195 15.65 5.06 7.98
C GLU A 195 14.78 6.01 8.83
N GLY A 196 14.31 5.52 9.98
CA GLY A 196 13.41 6.27 10.85
C GLY A 196 11.92 6.22 10.47
N THR A 197 11.56 5.56 9.34
CA THR A 197 10.14 5.36 9.00
C THR A 197 9.47 4.46 10.06
N PRO A 198 8.43 4.93 10.77
CA PRO A 198 7.70 4.10 11.72
C PRO A 198 7.04 2.91 11.03
N VAL A 199 7.28 1.70 11.54
CA VAL A 199 6.65 0.48 11.07
C VAL A 199 5.87 -0.17 12.19
N THR A 200 4.56 -0.27 12.02
CA THR A 200 3.67 -0.82 13.04
C THR A 200 2.95 -2.06 12.51
N ARG A 201 2.82 -3.08 13.35
CA ARG A 201 1.97 -4.24 13.07
C ARG A 201 0.66 -4.09 13.81
N LEU A 202 -0.43 -4.08 13.08
CA LEU A 202 -1.77 -3.78 13.58
C LEU A 202 -2.78 -4.79 13.06
N THR A 203 -3.86 -4.97 13.79
CA THR A 203 -5.09 -5.57 13.26
C THR A 203 -5.69 -4.68 12.17
N LEU A 204 -6.64 -5.19 11.39
CA LEU A 204 -7.34 -4.33 10.42
C LEU A 204 -8.08 -3.18 11.11
N GLU A 205 -8.72 -3.44 12.25
CA GLU A 205 -9.48 -2.42 13.00
C GLU A 205 -8.58 -1.28 13.47
N GLU A 206 -7.45 -1.61 14.07
CA GLU A 206 -6.46 -0.61 14.50
C GLU A 206 -5.87 0.15 13.30
N ALA A 207 -5.64 -0.54 12.18
CA ALA A 207 -5.16 0.09 10.96
C ALA A 207 -6.18 1.10 10.39
N LEU A 208 -7.48 0.75 10.41
CA LEU A 208 -8.56 1.64 9.99
C LEU A 208 -8.64 2.89 10.87
N GLN A 209 -8.55 2.71 12.19
CA GLN A 209 -8.53 3.84 13.13
C GLN A 209 -7.30 4.74 12.88
N ARG A 210 -6.13 4.14 12.64
CA ARG A 210 -4.91 4.86 12.33
C ARG A 210 -5.04 5.68 11.03
N VAL A 211 -5.60 5.07 9.98
CA VAL A 211 -5.83 5.73 8.69
C VAL A 211 -6.84 6.87 8.83
N ALA A 212 -7.95 6.66 9.55
CA ALA A 212 -8.99 7.67 9.77
C ALA A 212 -8.48 8.89 10.55
N ASN A 213 -7.58 8.68 11.53
CA ASN A 213 -7.01 9.75 12.32
C ASN A 213 -5.94 10.58 11.58
N GLY A 214 -5.54 10.15 10.39
CA GLY A 214 -4.45 10.76 9.62
C GLY A 214 -3.08 10.56 10.27
N VAL A 215 -2.05 11.10 9.63
CA VAL A 215 -0.70 11.11 10.20
C VAL A 215 -0.55 12.37 11.06
N VAL A 216 -0.45 12.20 12.36
CA VAL A 216 -0.15 13.30 13.27
C VAL A 216 1.31 13.70 13.09
N SER A 217 1.55 14.88 12.53
CA SER A 217 2.90 15.47 12.51
C SER A 217 3.34 15.76 13.94
N PRO A 218 4.58 15.42 14.33
CA PRO A 218 5.06 15.59 15.70
C PRO A 218 5.19 17.06 16.16
N GLU A 219 4.91 18.03 15.31
CA GLU A 219 5.07 19.46 15.61
C GLU A 219 3.89 20.14 16.32
N HIS A 220 2.79 19.41 16.62
CA HIS A 220 1.63 19.96 17.35
C HIS A 220 1.37 19.24 18.67
N SER A 221 2.40 19.06 19.48
CA SER A 221 2.18 18.84 20.91
C SER A 221 1.97 20.23 21.54
N PRO A 222 0.78 20.54 22.11
CA PRO A 222 0.61 21.82 22.81
C PRO A 222 1.59 21.88 23.96
N ALA A 223 2.44 22.90 23.94
CA ALA A 223 3.36 23.17 25.03
C ALA A 223 2.56 23.23 26.36
N GLU A 224 2.85 22.28 27.22
CA GLU A 224 2.38 22.25 28.60
C GLU A 224 2.75 23.59 29.24
N LYS A 225 1.76 24.44 29.45
CA LYS A 225 1.93 25.68 30.24
C LYS A 225 2.26 25.26 31.67
N GLN A 226 3.52 25.42 32.06
CA GLN A 226 3.90 25.37 33.46
C GLN A 226 3.18 26.52 34.18
N PRO A 227 2.48 26.28 35.30
CA PRO A 227 1.98 27.34 36.16
C PRO A 227 3.14 27.97 36.93
N GLN A 228 3.16 29.30 36.93
CA GLN A 228 4.00 30.09 37.82
C GLN A 228 3.49 30.00 39.27
#